data_5bb3a643e834e8e5320e34bd2ef07333
#
_entry.id   5bb3a643e834e8e5320e34bd2ef07333
#
_cell.length_a   1.000
_cell.length_b   1.000
_cell.length_c   1.000
_cell.angle_alpha   90.00
_cell.angle_beta   90.00
_cell.angle_gamma   90.00
#
_symmetry.space_group_name_H-M   'P 1'
#
loop_
_entity.id
_entity.type
_entity.pdbx_description
1 polymer ?
#
loop_
_entity_poly.entity_id
_entity_poly.type
_entity_poly.pdbx_seq_one_letter_code
_entity_poly.pdbx_strand_id
1 'polypeptide(L)'
;MSEHRSSAISTDEQVIAGANGWLMLVVLLAALAFASFLAVGSAGGPVKFLAGVVLFAVSAFCLKGLFTLEPNQAAVMIFFGSYAGTLRESGFFWVNPFYARTRISLRINNWNTPVLKVNDERGSPIEIAAVIAWRVQDTAKAVFDVESCVN
;
A
#
# COMPACT_ATOMS: atom_id res chain seq x y z
N MET A 1 25.31 2.77 -35.16
CA MET A 1 25.63 2.48 -33.76
C MET A 1 24.88 3.52 -32.95
N SER A 2 23.59 3.28 -32.73
CA SER A 2 22.67 4.17 -32.04
C SER A 2 22.46 3.61 -30.63
N GLU A 3 23.04 4.27 -29.65
CA GLU A 3 22.78 4.01 -28.24
C GLU A 3 21.31 4.28 -27.94
N HIS A 4 20.57 3.21 -27.76
CA HIS A 4 19.24 3.24 -27.15
C HIS A 4 19.45 3.57 -25.66
N ARG A 5 19.48 4.87 -25.38
CA ARG A 5 19.45 5.38 -24.00
C ARG A 5 18.06 5.08 -23.44
N SER A 6 17.91 3.89 -22.90
CA SER A 6 16.79 3.53 -22.02
C SER A 6 16.85 4.50 -20.84
N SER A 7 16.02 5.55 -20.89
CA SER A 7 15.71 6.38 -19.73
C SER A 7 14.90 5.51 -18.75
N ALA A 8 15.60 4.69 -17.99
CA ALA A 8 15.02 4.09 -16.81
C ALA A 8 14.58 5.26 -15.93
N ILE A 9 13.27 5.49 -15.87
CA ILE A 9 12.66 6.35 -14.88
C ILE A 9 13.02 5.70 -13.54
N SER A 10 14.08 6.18 -12.91
CA SER A 10 14.42 5.79 -11.55
C SER A 10 13.32 6.35 -10.67
N THR A 11 12.27 5.56 -10.44
CA THR A 11 11.25 5.86 -9.45
C THR A 11 11.93 5.69 -8.09
N ASP A 12 12.54 6.78 -7.63
CA ASP A 12 13.20 6.82 -6.33
C ASP A 12 12.13 6.58 -5.27
N GLU A 13 12.29 5.55 -4.45
CA GLU A 13 11.29 5.15 -3.48
C GLU A 13 11.18 6.23 -2.40
N GLN A 14 10.09 6.99 -2.43
CA GLN A 14 9.80 7.97 -1.39
C GLN A 14 9.07 7.30 -0.23
N VAL A 15 9.73 7.24 0.93
CA VAL A 15 9.10 6.76 2.17
C VAL A 15 8.21 7.86 2.73
N ILE A 16 6.90 7.59 2.80
CA ILE A 16 5.93 8.49 3.41
C ILE A 16 5.64 8.01 4.83
N ALA A 17 5.70 8.94 5.79
CA ALA A 17 5.19 8.70 7.14
C ALA A 17 3.67 8.86 7.16
N GLY A 18 2.94 7.82 7.54
CA GLY A 18 1.50 7.90 7.79
C GLY A 18 1.19 8.71 9.06
N ALA A 19 0.10 9.46 9.08
CA ALA A 19 -0.38 10.08 10.30
C ALA A 19 -0.83 9.00 11.31
N ASN A 20 -0.67 9.29 12.60
CA ASN A 20 -1.08 8.37 13.67
C ASN A 20 -2.59 8.06 13.56
N GLY A 21 -2.92 6.80 13.24
CA GLY A 21 -4.30 6.38 13.00
C GLY A 21 -5.18 6.46 14.23
N TRP A 22 -4.65 6.22 15.44
CA TRP A 22 -5.40 6.31 16.68
C TRP A 22 -5.83 7.74 16.98
N LEU A 23 -4.92 8.70 16.84
CA LEU A 23 -5.23 10.11 17.05
C LEU A 23 -6.28 10.58 16.05
N MET A 24 -6.09 10.23 14.77
CA MET A 24 -7.02 10.63 13.71
C MET A 24 -8.39 9.99 13.87
N LEU A 25 -8.45 8.75 14.35
CA LEU A 25 -9.72 8.07 14.65
C LEU A 25 -10.50 8.82 15.74
N VAL A 26 -9.85 9.19 16.84
CA VAL A 26 -10.49 9.96 17.93
C VAL A 26 -11.01 11.31 17.43
N VAL A 27 -10.21 12.03 16.63
CA VAL A 27 -10.61 13.32 16.05
C VAL A 27 -11.82 13.16 15.12
N LEU A 28 -11.82 12.13 14.26
CA LEU A 28 -12.93 11.88 13.35
C LEU A 28 -14.20 11.46 14.07
N LEU A 29 -14.10 10.65 15.13
CA LEU A 29 -15.25 10.27 15.96
C LEU A 29 -15.83 11.49 16.70
N ALA A 30 -14.97 12.35 17.24
CA ALA A 30 -15.41 13.59 17.86
C ALA A 30 -16.11 14.53 16.86
N ALA A 31 -15.56 14.62 15.63
CA ALA A 31 -16.17 15.41 14.55
C ALA A 31 -17.55 14.85 14.13
N LEU A 32 -17.69 13.52 14.05
CA LEU A 32 -18.96 12.85 13.76
C LEU A 32 -19.99 13.11 14.87
N ALA A 33 -19.60 12.99 16.13
CA ALA A 33 -20.49 13.29 17.27
C ALA A 33 -20.94 14.76 17.27
N PHE A 34 -20.01 15.68 17.00
CA PHE A 34 -20.31 17.09 16.90
C PHE A 34 -21.24 17.41 15.70
N ALA A 35 -21.00 16.79 14.55
CA ALA A 35 -21.85 16.93 13.38
C ALA A 35 -23.28 16.43 13.61
N SER A 36 -23.42 15.28 14.30
CA SER A 36 -24.73 14.74 14.66
C SER A 36 -25.46 15.62 15.67
N PHE A 37 -24.73 16.19 16.65
CA PHE A 37 -25.30 17.13 17.60
C PHE A 37 -25.83 18.40 16.91
N LEU A 38 -25.10 18.93 15.93
CA LEU A 38 -25.56 20.07 15.13
C LEU A 38 -26.79 19.75 14.27
N ALA A 39 -26.84 18.54 13.71
CA ALA A 39 -27.94 18.12 12.86
C ALA A 39 -29.23 17.87 13.65
N VAL A 40 -29.16 17.27 14.85
CA VAL A 40 -30.29 16.91 15.69
C VAL A 40 -30.75 18.07 16.59
N GLY A 41 -29.79 18.87 17.11
CA GLY A 41 -30.03 20.01 17.98
C GLY A 41 -30.66 21.23 17.27
N SER A 42 -31.56 21.01 16.33
CA SER A 42 -32.04 21.95 15.31
C SER A 42 -32.95 23.09 15.77
N ALA A 43 -32.70 23.68 16.96
CA ALA A 43 -33.21 25.03 17.28
C ALA A 43 -32.54 26.14 16.41
N GLY A 44 -31.69 25.76 15.45
CA GLY A 44 -30.82 26.67 14.70
C GLY A 44 -31.16 26.89 13.23
N GLY A 45 -32.33 26.45 12.74
CA GLY A 45 -32.76 26.68 11.37
C GLY A 45 -32.04 25.80 10.31
N PRO A 46 -32.45 25.89 9.02
CA PRO A 46 -32.04 24.98 7.95
C PRO A 46 -30.54 25.05 7.65
N VAL A 47 -29.89 26.17 7.91
CA VAL A 47 -28.43 26.36 7.66
C VAL A 47 -27.59 25.48 8.57
N LYS A 48 -27.91 25.41 9.89
CA LYS A 48 -27.17 24.56 10.83
C LYS A 48 -27.40 23.08 10.56
N PHE A 49 -28.61 22.69 10.18
CA PHE A 49 -28.89 21.33 9.74
C PHE A 49 -28.06 20.94 8.53
N LEU A 50 -28.01 21.78 7.50
CA LEU A 50 -27.24 21.52 6.29
C LEU A 50 -25.72 21.44 6.63
N ALA A 51 -25.21 22.34 7.47
CA ALA A 51 -23.81 22.33 7.91
C ALA A 51 -23.47 21.02 8.67
N GLY A 52 -24.37 20.55 9.54
CA GLY A 52 -24.21 19.28 10.25
C GLY A 52 -24.15 18.08 9.30
N VAL A 53 -25.05 18.04 8.30
CA VAL A 53 -25.06 16.97 7.28
C VAL A 53 -23.79 16.97 6.45
N VAL A 54 -23.32 18.13 6.00
CA VAL A 54 -22.08 18.24 5.22
C VAL A 54 -20.86 17.79 6.05
N LEU A 55 -20.76 18.27 7.29
CA LEU A 55 -19.68 17.88 8.19
C LEU A 55 -19.69 16.37 8.49
N PHE A 56 -20.87 15.80 8.68
CA PHE A 56 -21.04 14.36 8.88
C PHE A 56 -20.56 13.57 7.65
N ALA A 57 -20.97 13.96 6.45
CA ALA A 57 -20.57 13.32 5.21
C ALA A 57 -19.04 13.37 4.98
N VAL A 58 -18.42 14.53 5.22
CA VAL A 58 -16.96 14.71 5.11
C VAL A 58 -16.22 13.84 6.15
N SER A 59 -16.67 13.83 7.39
CA SER A 59 -16.04 13.02 8.46
C SER A 59 -16.17 11.52 8.16
N ALA A 60 -17.33 11.06 7.70
CA ALA A 60 -17.56 9.68 7.29
C ALA A 60 -16.67 9.27 6.07
N PHE A 61 -16.46 10.18 5.14
CA PHE A 61 -15.55 9.95 4.01
C PHE A 61 -14.10 9.84 4.48
N CYS A 62 -13.66 10.71 5.40
CA CYS A 62 -12.30 10.68 5.96
C CYS A 62 -12.00 9.39 6.73
N LEU A 63 -13.00 8.70 7.30
CA LEU A 63 -12.81 7.39 7.94
C LEU A 63 -12.28 6.33 6.98
N LYS A 64 -12.57 6.40 5.69
CA LYS A 64 -11.98 5.52 4.67
C LYS A 64 -10.45 5.66 4.56
N GLY A 65 -9.88 6.74 5.08
CA GLY A 65 -8.44 6.97 5.16
C GLY A 65 -7.71 6.07 6.16
N LEU A 66 -8.43 5.49 7.14
CA LEU A 66 -7.85 4.60 8.15
C LEU A 66 -7.49 3.24 7.53
N PHE A 67 -6.29 2.75 7.81
CA PHE A 67 -5.87 1.41 7.41
C PHE A 67 -4.80 0.86 8.35
N THR A 68 -4.68 -0.46 8.36
CA THR A 68 -3.67 -1.20 9.11
C THR A 68 -2.66 -1.80 8.17
N LEU A 69 -1.38 -1.78 8.54
CA LEU A 69 -0.30 -2.42 7.84
C LEU A 69 0.36 -3.45 8.75
N GLU A 70 0.41 -4.72 8.29
CA GLU A 70 1.02 -5.81 9.03
C GLU A 70 2.55 -5.74 8.97
N PRO A 71 3.26 -6.35 9.95
CA PRO A 71 4.69 -6.54 9.88
C PRO A 71 5.10 -7.30 8.60
N ASN A 72 6.21 -6.90 7.99
CA ASN A 72 6.70 -7.44 6.72
C ASN A 72 5.76 -7.23 5.51
N GLN A 73 4.95 -6.18 5.56
CA GLN A 73 4.22 -5.66 4.42
C GLN A 73 4.62 -4.20 4.16
N ALA A 74 4.56 -3.79 2.92
CA ALA A 74 4.64 -2.40 2.50
C ALA A 74 3.36 -2.01 1.75
N ALA A 75 2.94 -0.76 1.89
CA ALA A 75 1.83 -0.22 1.13
C ALA A 75 2.35 0.83 0.15
N VAL A 76 2.19 0.55 -1.13
CA VAL A 76 2.47 1.51 -2.21
C VAL A 76 1.22 2.36 -2.42
N MET A 77 1.40 3.67 -2.38
CA MET A 77 0.35 4.65 -2.54
C MET A 77 0.40 5.27 -3.92
N ILE A 78 -0.72 5.18 -4.61
CA ILE A 78 -0.89 5.71 -5.98
C ILE A 78 -1.97 6.79 -5.91
N PHE A 79 -1.64 7.97 -6.40
CA PHE A 79 -2.55 9.11 -6.48
C PHE A 79 -2.87 9.41 -7.95
N PHE A 80 -4.12 9.15 -8.36
CA PHE A 80 -4.59 9.36 -9.75
C PHE A 80 -3.65 8.79 -10.83
N GLY A 81 -3.07 7.60 -10.57
CA GLY A 81 -2.17 6.93 -11.52
C GLY A 81 -0.69 7.30 -11.38
N SER A 82 -0.33 8.24 -10.50
CA SER A 82 1.08 8.57 -10.20
C SER A 82 1.52 7.98 -8.87
N TYR A 83 2.77 7.55 -8.80
CA TYR A 83 3.39 7.08 -7.55
C TYR A 83 3.50 8.23 -6.55
N ALA A 84 2.88 8.09 -5.39
CA ALA A 84 2.92 9.09 -4.33
C ALA A 84 3.96 8.76 -3.26
N GLY A 85 4.20 7.47 -3.01
CA GLY A 85 5.18 6.98 -2.06
C GLY A 85 4.86 5.62 -1.49
N THR A 86 5.74 5.11 -0.64
CA THR A 86 5.62 3.80 0.01
C THR A 86 5.65 3.95 1.51
N LEU A 87 4.70 3.31 2.22
CA LEU A 87 4.71 3.15 3.66
C LEU A 87 5.22 1.76 4.02
N ARG A 88 6.30 1.69 4.83
CA ARG A 88 6.92 0.42 5.28
C ARG A 88 6.72 0.15 6.76
N GLU A 89 6.31 1.15 7.52
CA GLU A 89 6.08 1.01 8.96
C GLU A 89 4.80 0.22 9.22
N SER A 90 4.91 -0.83 10.03
CA SER A 90 3.74 -1.58 10.50
C SER A 90 2.99 -0.81 11.59
N GLY A 91 1.66 -0.86 11.52
CA GLY A 91 0.84 -0.18 12.50
C GLY A 91 -0.51 0.26 11.96
N PHE A 92 -1.15 1.14 12.74
CA PHE A 92 -2.43 1.73 12.38
C PHE A 92 -2.20 3.19 11.98
N PHE A 93 -2.48 3.50 10.72
CA PHE A 93 -2.21 4.80 10.10
C PHE A 93 -3.45 5.37 9.46
N TRP A 94 -3.45 6.69 9.33
CA TRP A 94 -4.38 7.42 8.51
C TRP A 94 -3.66 8.05 7.32
N VAL A 95 -4.21 7.84 6.15
CA VAL A 95 -3.71 8.40 4.89
C VAL A 95 -4.90 8.94 4.11
N ASN A 96 -4.66 9.90 3.25
CA ASN A 96 -5.69 10.51 2.41
C ASN A 96 -6.54 9.43 1.70
N PRO A 97 -7.89 9.47 1.83
CA PRO A 97 -8.79 8.48 1.24
C PRO A 97 -8.74 8.39 -0.29
N PHE A 98 -8.17 9.39 -0.96
CA PHE A 98 -8.01 9.40 -2.43
C PHE A 98 -6.83 8.56 -2.93
N TYR A 99 -5.93 8.10 -2.05
CA TYR A 99 -4.86 7.21 -2.45
C TYR A 99 -5.38 5.79 -2.68
N ALA A 100 -5.11 5.25 -3.87
CA ALA A 100 -5.17 3.81 -4.10
C ALA A 100 -3.98 3.14 -3.37
N ARG A 101 -4.24 2.02 -2.70
CA ARG A 101 -3.27 1.35 -1.81
C ARG A 101 -3.05 -0.06 -2.30
N THR A 102 -1.83 -0.38 -2.69
CA THR A 102 -1.42 -1.73 -3.08
C THR A 102 -0.49 -2.28 -2.01
N ARG A 103 -0.88 -3.41 -1.37
CA ARG A 103 -0.06 -4.07 -0.35
C ARG A 103 0.88 -5.05 -1.01
N ILE A 104 2.15 -5.04 -0.60
CA ILE A 104 3.19 -5.94 -1.09
C ILE A 104 3.80 -6.64 0.11
N SER A 105 3.96 -7.96 0.01
CA SER A 105 4.67 -8.75 1.01
C SER A 105 6.18 -8.58 0.84
N LEU A 106 6.85 -8.22 1.93
CA LEU A 106 8.32 -8.15 2.02
C LEU A 106 8.92 -9.46 2.56
N ARG A 107 8.08 -10.49 2.76
CA ARG A 107 8.53 -11.79 3.28
C ARG A 107 9.47 -12.45 2.28
N ILE A 108 10.40 -13.24 2.81
CA ILE A 108 11.27 -14.08 1.98
C ILE A 108 10.42 -15.23 1.43
N ASN A 109 10.41 -15.36 0.12
CA ASN A 109 9.78 -16.49 -0.56
C ASN A 109 10.87 -17.51 -0.93
N ASN A 110 10.66 -18.76 -0.52
CA ASN A 110 11.54 -19.87 -0.86
C ASN A 110 10.85 -20.72 -1.92
N TRP A 111 11.53 -20.94 -3.01
CA TRP A 111 11.10 -21.89 -4.03
C TRP A 111 12.07 -23.08 -4.05
N ASN A 112 11.53 -24.25 -3.75
CA ASN A 112 12.27 -25.50 -3.86
C ASN A 112 12.05 -26.05 -5.28
N THR A 113 13.12 -26.24 -6.03
CA THR A 113 13.02 -26.95 -7.31
C THR A 113 12.83 -28.44 -7.09
N PRO A 114 12.06 -29.14 -7.92
CA PRO A 114 12.01 -30.58 -7.89
C PRO A 114 13.40 -31.18 -8.10
N VAL A 115 13.67 -32.30 -7.44
CA VAL A 115 14.92 -33.04 -7.59
C VAL A 115 15.03 -33.54 -9.02
N LEU A 116 16.06 -33.14 -9.75
CA LEU A 116 16.38 -33.63 -11.08
C LEU A 116 17.47 -34.68 -10.99
N LYS A 117 17.19 -35.88 -11.54
CA LYS A 117 18.21 -36.91 -11.72
C LYS A 117 18.88 -36.69 -13.07
N VAL A 118 20.15 -36.40 -13.04
CA VAL A 118 20.97 -36.22 -14.26
C VAL A 118 22.15 -37.15 -14.21
N ASN A 119 22.63 -37.58 -15.37
CA ASN A 119 23.85 -38.37 -15.46
C ASN A 119 25.04 -37.43 -15.62
N ASP A 120 26.05 -37.63 -14.83
CA ASP A 120 27.34 -36.97 -15.00
C ASP A 120 28.03 -37.46 -16.29
N GLU A 121 29.00 -36.69 -16.80
CA GLU A 121 29.81 -37.03 -17.99
C GLU A 121 30.42 -38.44 -17.91
N ARG A 122 30.60 -38.97 -16.71
CA ARG A 122 31.08 -40.34 -16.42
C ARG A 122 29.97 -41.38 -16.31
N GLY A 123 28.68 -40.98 -16.55
CA GLY A 123 27.55 -41.91 -16.50
C GLY A 123 27.03 -42.22 -15.08
N SER A 124 27.54 -41.57 -14.05
CA SER A 124 27.01 -41.73 -12.68
C SER A 124 25.73 -40.90 -12.50
N PRO A 125 24.62 -41.48 -11.98
CA PRO A 125 23.40 -40.73 -11.67
C PRO A 125 23.65 -39.82 -10.46
N ILE A 126 23.40 -38.52 -10.64
CA ILE A 126 23.45 -37.52 -9.57
C ILE A 126 22.07 -36.86 -9.43
N GLU A 127 21.70 -36.52 -8.20
CA GLU A 127 20.47 -35.80 -7.88
C GLU A 127 20.82 -34.35 -7.60
N ILE A 128 20.21 -33.44 -8.34
CA ILE A 128 20.39 -31.99 -8.19
C ILE A 128 19.07 -31.37 -7.75
N ALA A 129 19.11 -30.60 -6.65
CA ALA A 129 18.02 -29.76 -6.20
C ALA A 129 18.57 -28.37 -5.86
N ALA A 130 17.81 -27.34 -6.18
CA ALA A 130 18.15 -25.96 -5.83
C ALA A 130 17.03 -25.34 -4.98
N VAL A 131 17.44 -24.51 -4.04
CA VAL A 131 16.50 -23.67 -3.25
C VAL A 131 16.77 -22.23 -3.60
N ILE A 132 15.77 -21.56 -4.15
CA ILE A 132 15.85 -20.15 -4.52
C ILE A 132 15.10 -19.36 -3.47
N ALA A 133 15.82 -18.53 -2.70
CA ALA A 133 15.23 -17.59 -1.74
C ALA A 133 15.27 -16.18 -2.34
N TRP A 134 14.12 -15.52 -2.41
CA TRP A 134 14.02 -14.15 -2.92
C TRP A 134 13.10 -13.29 -2.06
N ARG A 135 13.36 -11.99 -2.05
CA ARG A 135 12.52 -10.99 -1.38
C ARG A 135 12.45 -9.71 -2.21
N VAL A 136 11.35 -8.98 -2.06
CA VAL A 136 11.19 -7.66 -2.67
C VAL A 136 12.01 -6.66 -1.85
N GLN A 137 12.98 -5.99 -2.49
CA GLN A 137 13.75 -4.90 -1.89
C GLN A 137 13.16 -3.54 -2.22
N ASP A 138 12.75 -3.33 -3.46
CA ASP A 138 12.22 -2.08 -3.97
C ASP A 138 10.75 -2.29 -4.37
N THR A 139 9.86 -1.74 -3.53
CA THR A 139 8.42 -1.96 -3.68
C THR A 139 7.82 -1.14 -4.82
N ALA A 140 8.41 0.03 -5.13
CA ALA A 140 7.97 0.84 -6.26
C ALA A 140 8.24 0.12 -7.58
N LYS A 141 9.44 -0.42 -7.77
CA LYS A 141 9.80 -1.21 -8.97
C LYS A 141 8.99 -2.49 -9.07
N ALA A 142 8.73 -3.16 -7.94
CA ALA A 142 7.93 -4.39 -7.95
C ALA A 142 6.50 -4.19 -8.44
N VAL A 143 5.88 -3.02 -8.22
CA VAL A 143 4.53 -2.73 -8.72
C VAL A 143 4.52 -2.32 -10.17
N PHE A 144 5.50 -1.51 -10.61
CA PHE A 144 5.46 -0.90 -11.94
C PHE A 144 6.25 -1.68 -12.99
N ASP A 145 7.33 -2.37 -12.61
CA ASP A 145 8.20 -3.08 -13.57
C ASP A 145 7.78 -4.54 -13.79
N VAL A 146 7.11 -5.20 -12.82
CA VAL A 146 6.74 -6.62 -12.95
C VAL A 146 5.50 -6.81 -13.84
N GLU A 147 4.61 -5.83 -13.95
CA GLU A 147 3.47 -5.90 -14.88
C GLU A 147 3.89 -5.98 -16.35
N SER A 148 5.09 -5.53 -16.69
CA SER A 148 5.62 -5.57 -18.07
C SER A 148 6.26 -6.90 -18.46
N CYS A 149 6.47 -7.83 -17.53
CA CYS A 149 7.14 -9.12 -17.80
C CYS A 149 6.18 -10.31 -18.02
N VAL A 150 4.86 -10.13 -17.91
CA VAL A 150 3.86 -11.21 -18.00
C VAL A 150 3.06 -11.19 -19.32
N ASN A 151 3.44 -10.34 -20.27
CA ASN A 151 2.89 -10.34 -21.64
C ASN A 151 3.88 -10.88 -22.65
#